data_f9ff138cc8a77a8c2fc34caf95f7382d
#
_entry.id   f9ff138cc8a77a8c2fc34caf95f7382d
#
_cell.length_a   1.000
_cell.length_b   1.000
_cell.length_c   1.000
_cell.angle_alpha   90.00
_cell.angle_beta   90.00
_cell.angle_gamma   90.00
#
_symmetry.space_group_name_H-M   'P 1'
#
loop_
_entity.id
_entity.type
_entity.pdbx_description
1 polymer ?
#
loop_
_entity_poly.entity_id
_entity_poly.type
_entity_poly.pdbx_seq_one_letter_code
_entity_poly.pdbx_strand_id
1 'polypeptide(L)'
;MKKIAVITMGVRLDGEKGYTRFRYLCDFLTEAGYRVDLITTTFQHWEKAQRDIEKIRKSDYRFGLKFIYEPGYKRNVDIKRIRSHRIAAKNLTALLEREGDYDLLYAEIPPNDVALACGEFAKKKGIPFVADVNDLWPEAMRMVLDIPVISSILFYPLQRDAEKVYSLVSGVIGTSDEYRDRPFENQKRDVPKATVYVGNELSVFDSGAEKTSGDIVKPEEEFWVTYAGTIGTSYDIRTMLFAAEELAKRGKENIKIKILGGGPLKDELEALARDKKINNAEFAGYAPYDKMAAYLKKSDILVNSFVRKAPQSIVTKIGDYLAAGKAMINTCMSPEFRNKVENDGFGVNIEPEDAGILADAIEDLYRDEEKRLEMGRKARQIAEEQFDRPKSYRKIEELIRKLI
;
A
#
# COMPACT_ATOMS: atom_id res chain seq x y z
N MET A 1 19.40 25.41 -7.56
CA MET A 1 18.33 24.55 -7.01
C MET A 1 18.42 23.22 -7.73
N LYS A 2 18.59 22.11 -7.01
CA LYS A 2 18.71 20.78 -7.59
C LYS A 2 17.41 20.31 -8.20
N LYS A 3 17.49 19.63 -9.35
CA LYS A 3 16.32 19.18 -10.14
C LYS A 3 16.17 17.66 -10.07
N ILE A 4 15.01 17.19 -9.60
CA ILE A 4 14.72 15.78 -9.39
C ILE A 4 13.57 15.37 -10.31
N ALA A 5 13.73 14.25 -11.02
CA ALA A 5 12.60 13.57 -11.64
C ALA A 5 12.08 12.46 -10.73
N VAL A 6 10.80 12.50 -10.41
CA VAL A 6 10.07 11.41 -9.73
C VAL A 6 9.25 10.66 -10.78
N ILE A 7 9.56 9.40 -10.99
CA ILE A 7 8.97 8.56 -12.04
C ILE A 7 8.08 7.49 -11.39
N THR A 8 6.80 7.51 -11.73
CA THR A 8 5.82 6.55 -11.21
C THR A 8 4.71 6.29 -12.22
N MET A 9 4.24 5.06 -12.28
CA MET A 9 3.07 4.69 -13.08
C MET A 9 1.81 4.54 -12.23
N GLY A 10 1.98 4.51 -10.91
CA GLY A 10 0.95 4.25 -9.91
C GLY A 10 0.50 5.50 -9.12
N VAL A 11 0.49 6.70 -9.71
CA VAL A 11 0.08 7.91 -9.01
C VAL A 11 -1.39 8.26 -9.24
N ARG A 12 -2.04 8.73 -8.19
CA ARG A 12 -3.35 9.40 -8.22
C ARG A 12 -3.14 10.90 -8.44
N LEU A 13 -3.75 11.43 -9.49
CA LEU A 13 -3.88 12.87 -9.75
C LEU A 13 -5.29 13.37 -9.40
N ASP A 14 -5.53 14.67 -9.54
CA ASP A 14 -6.82 15.26 -9.17
C ASP A 14 -8.00 14.65 -9.94
N GLY A 15 -9.02 14.23 -9.20
CA GLY A 15 -10.21 13.57 -9.76
C GLY A 15 -10.07 12.08 -10.03
N GLU A 16 -8.91 11.46 -9.73
CA GLU A 16 -8.64 10.04 -9.95
C GLU A 16 -8.67 9.21 -8.67
N LYS A 17 -8.66 7.89 -8.83
CA LYS A 17 -8.44 6.90 -7.76
C LYS A 17 -6.97 6.48 -7.70
N GLY A 18 -6.53 5.91 -6.59
CA GLY A 18 -5.21 5.31 -6.45
C GLY A 18 -4.34 5.89 -5.34
N TYR A 19 -3.03 5.65 -5.41
CA TYR A 19 -2.08 6.04 -4.38
C TYR A 19 -1.67 7.51 -4.46
N THR A 20 -1.55 8.14 -3.31
CA THR A 20 -1.10 9.53 -3.17
C THR A 20 0.39 9.64 -2.83
N ARG A 21 1.11 8.51 -2.56
CA ARG A 21 2.52 8.49 -2.15
C ARG A 21 3.40 9.42 -2.95
N PHE A 22 3.44 9.23 -4.27
CA PHE A 22 4.37 9.96 -5.14
C PHE A 22 3.95 11.41 -5.38
N ARG A 23 2.65 11.70 -5.37
CA ARG A 23 2.16 13.08 -5.40
C ARG A 23 2.62 13.81 -4.14
N TYR A 24 2.37 13.24 -2.96
CA TYR A 24 2.82 13.79 -1.69
C TYR A 24 4.34 13.96 -1.66
N LEU A 25 5.09 12.99 -2.15
CA LEU A 25 6.56 13.08 -2.23
C LEU A 25 7.00 14.27 -3.10
N CYS A 26 6.35 14.51 -4.24
CA CYS A 26 6.68 15.65 -5.10
C CYS A 26 6.40 16.99 -4.40
N ASP A 27 5.26 17.13 -3.73
CA ASP A 27 4.92 18.32 -2.94
C ASP A 27 5.95 18.51 -1.81
N PHE A 28 6.25 17.46 -1.05
CA PHE A 28 7.20 17.46 0.05
C PHE A 28 8.62 17.87 -0.40
N LEU A 29 9.12 17.31 -1.49
CA LEU A 29 10.45 17.67 -2.02
C LEU A 29 10.47 19.10 -2.58
N THR A 30 9.36 19.56 -3.17
CA THR A 30 9.25 20.95 -3.64
C THR A 30 9.28 21.93 -2.46
N GLU A 31 8.59 21.62 -1.37
CA GLU A 31 8.64 22.40 -0.12
C GLU A 31 10.04 22.38 0.54
N ALA A 32 10.76 21.27 0.39
CA ALA A 32 12.16 21.17 0.82
C ALA A 32 13.17 21.95 -0.07
N GLY A 33 12.69 22.62 -1.13
CA GLY A 33 13.51 23.51 -1.97
C GLY A 33 14.12 22.84 -3.21
N TYR A 34 13.64 21.67 -3.61
CA TYR A 34 14.03 21.05 -4.88
C TYR A 34 13.12 21.49 -6.03
N ARG A 35 13.65 21.50 -7.25
CA ARG A 35 12.81 21.57 -8.46
C ARG A 35 12.40 20.14 -8.83
N VAL A 36 11.12 19.84 -8.80
CA VAL A 36 10.61 18.49 -8.99
C VAL A 36 9.78 18.40 -10.26
N ASP A 37 10.04 17.37 -11.08
CA ASP A 37 9.17 16.95 -12.16
C ASP A 37 8.60 15.57 -11.84
N LEU A 38 7.27 15.45 -11.75
CA LEU A 38 6.56 14.17 -11.71
C LEU A 38 6.35 13.66 -13.14
N ILE A 39 6.96 12.54 -13.48
CA ILE A 39 6.80 11.88 -14.77
C ILE A 39 5.90 10.65 -14.57
N THR A 40 4.75 10.64 -15.21
CA THR A 40 3.79 9.54 -15.16
C THR A 40 3.26 9.20 -16.54
N THR A 41 2.37 8.19 -16.64
CA THR A 41 1.84 7.75 -17.92
C THR A 41 0.48 8.37 -18.25
N THR A 42 0.10 8.32 -19.53
CA THR A 42 -1.23 8.68 -20.00
C THR A 42 -2.30 7.68 -19.57
N PHE A 43 -1.91 6.51 -19.07
CA PHE A 43 -2.82 5.44 -18.64
C PHE A 43 -2.99 5.42 -17.10
N GLN A 44 -4.22 5.34 -16.65
CA GLN A 44 -4.56 5.23 -15.22
C GLN A 44 -4.77 3.77 -14.82
N HIS A 45 -3.88 3.27 -13.98
CA HIS A 45 -3.81 1.86 -13.62
C HIS A 45 -5.08 1.33 -12.92
N TRP A 46 -5.64 2.09 -11.98
CA TRP A 46 -6.82 1.62 -11.19
C TRP A 46 -8.11 1.69 -11.96
N GLU A 47 -8.24 2.66 -12.88
CA GLU A 47 -9.43 2.85 -13.71
C GLU A 47 -9.36 2.07 -15.03
N LYS A 48 -8.15 1.56 -15.38
CA LYS A 48 -7.87 0.85 -16.65
C LYS A 48 -8.29 1.66 -17.88
N ALA A 49 -8.06 2.97 -17.81
CA ALA A 49 -8.45 3.94 -18.84
C ALA A 49 -7.32 4.96 -19.15
N GLN A 50 -7.39 5.59 -20.29
CA GLN A 50 -6.54 6.74 -20.57
C GLN A 50 -6.99 7.93 -19.73
N ARG A 51 -6.01 8.71 -19.20
CA ARG A 51 -6.25 9.90 -18.37
C ARG A 51 -6.83 11.04 -19.20
N ASP A 52 -7.68 11.85 -18.60
CA ASP A 52 -8.07 13.16 -19.14
C ASP A 52 -6.98 14.19 -18.80
N ILE A 53 -5.95 14.23 -19.66
CA ILE A 53 -4.77 15.08 -19.45
C ILE A 53 -5.13 16.57 -19.47
N GLU A 54 -6.11 16.98 -20.28
CA GLU A 54 -6.53 18.37 -20.36
C GLU A 54 -7.18 18.83 -19.06
N LYS A 55 -8.01 17.99 -18.47
CA LYS A 55 -8.61 18.24 -17.16
C LYS A 55 -7.55 18.29 -16.06
N ILE A 56 -6.63 17.33 -16.03
CA ILE A 56 -5.56 17.25 -15.02
C ILE A 56 -4.65 18.48 -15.08
N ARG A 57 -4.31 18.97 -16.27
CA ARG A 57 -3.46 20.16 -16.45
C ARG A 57 -4.10 21.47 -15.97
N LYS A 58 -5.40 21.50 -15.73
CA LYS A 58 -6.10 22.66 -15.14
C LYS A 58 -5.91 22.76 -13.62
N SER A 59 -5.45 21.68 -12.98
CA SER A 59 -5.10 21.70 -11.56
C SER A 59 -3.75 22.39 -11.36
N ASP A 60 -3.63 23.11 -10.24
CA ASP A 60 -2.40 23.78 -9.85
C ASP A 60 -1.52 22.82 -9.05
N TYR A 61 -0.41 22.37 -9.66
CA TYR A 61 0.59 21.53 -9.01
C TYR A 61 1.83 22.37 -8.70
N ARG A 62 2.38 22.20 -7.49
CA ARG A 62 3.63 22.87 -7.07
C ARG A 62 4.88 22.34 -7.77
N PHE A 63 4.76 21.23 -8.50
CA PHE A 63 5.80 20.55 -9.25
C PHE A 63 5.45 20.47 -10.75
N GLY A 64 6.47 20.24 -11.56
CA GLY A 64 6.25 20.01 -13.00
C GLY A 64 5.56 18.65 -13.23
N LEU A 65 4.56 18.61 -14.12
CA LEU A 65 3.85 17.37 -14.45
C LEU A 65 4.06 17.00 -15.91
N LYS A 66 4.60 15.80 -16.14
CA LYS A 66 4.93 15.29 -17.48
C LYS A 66 4.28 13.93 -17.72
N PHE A 67 3.78 13.74 -18.93
CA PHE A 67 3.14 12.50 -19.33
C PHE A 67 3.93 11.81 -20.44
N ILE A 68 4.13 10.49 -20.28
CA ILE A 68 4.59 9.59 -21.33
C ILE A 68 3.44 8.70 -21.79
N TYR A 69 3.38 8.43 -23.09
CA TYR A 69 2.32 7.57 -23.63
C TYR A 69 2.50 6.12 -23.18
N GLU A 70 1.39 5.55 -22.68
CA GLU A 70 1.24 4.13 -22.35
C GLU A 70 -0.06 3.62 -22.96
N PRO A 71 -0.04 2.52 -23.78
CA PRO A 71 -1.26 1.97 -24.38
C PRO A 71 -2.30 1.48 -23.38
N GLY A 72 -1.82 0.95 -22.23
CA GLY A 72 -2.67 0.38 -21.20
C GLY A 72 -3.05 -1.08 -21.42
N TYR A 73 -3.83 -1.62 -20.46
CA TYR A 73 -4.25 -3.02 -20.39
C TYR A 73 -5.52 -3.17 -19.54
N LYS A 74 -6.23 -4.30 -19.68
CA LYS A 74 -7.51 -4.53 -18.96
C LYS A 74 -7.35 -5.33 -17.67
N ARG A 75 -6.36 -6.22 -17.56
CA ARG A 75 -6.16 -7.12 -16.42
C ARG A 75 -4.78 -6.93 -15.82
N ASN A 76 -4.65 -7.14 -14.50
CA ASN A 76 -3.36 -7.02 -13.80
C ASN A 76 -2.36 -8.12 -14.22
N VAL A 77 -2.86 -9.30 -14.57
CA VAL A 77 -2.07 -10.38 -15.14
C VAL A 77 -2.44 -10.50 -16.60
N ASP A 78 -1.65 -9.88 -17.50
CA ASP A 78 -1.87 -9.83 -18.94
C ASP A 78 -0.54 -9.55 -19.66
N ILE A 79 -0.28 -10.25 -20.74
CA ILE A 79 0.86 -10.00 -21.64
C ILE A 79 0.81 -8.56 -22.19
N LYS A 80 -0.40 -8.02 -22.42
CA LYS A 80 -0.58 -6.61 -22.82
C LYS A 80 -0.02 -5.64 -21.79
N ARG A 81 -0.05 -5.97 -20.50
CA ARG A 81 0.56 -5.15 -19.44
C ARG A 81 2.07 -5.06 -19.63
N ILE A 82 2.74 -6.18 -19.86
CA ILE A 82 4.21 -6.21 -20.11
C ILE A 82 4.54 -5.36 -21.34
N ARG A 83 3.79 -5.53 -22.44
CA ARG A 83 3.98 -4.72 -23.66
C ARG A 83 3.74 -3.22 -23.39
N SER A 84 2.71 -2.89 -22.61
CA SER A 84 2.37 -1.52 -22.24
C SER A 84 3.52 -0.83 -21.49
N HIS A 85 4.07 -1.52 -20.47
CA HIS A 85 5.20 -1.01 -19.69
C HIS A 85 6.46 -0.82 -20.55
N ARG A 86 6.77 -1.76 -21.46
CA ARG A 86 7.91 -1.61 -22.40
C ARG A 86 7.78 -0.40 -23.30
N ILE A 87 6.56 -0.10 -23.79
CA ILE A 87 6.30 1.10 -24.59
C ILE A 87 6.48 2.35 -23.72
N ALA A 88 5.96 2.35 -22.49
CA ALA A 88 6.17 3.44 -21.55
C ALA A 88 7.65 3.66 -21.25
N ALA A 89 8.42 2.60 -21.00
CA ALA A 89 9.87 2.66 -20.77
C ALA A 89 10.61 3.30 -21.97
N LYS A 90 10.28 2.90 -23.21
CA LYS A 90 10.84 3.51 -24.41
C LYS A 90 10.51 5.00 -24.51
N ASN A 91 9.25 5.37 -24.24
CA ASN A 91 8.82 6.77 -24.28
C ASN A 91 9.46 7.59 -23.16
N LEU A 92 9.68 6.99 -21.98
CA LEU A 92 10.43 7.61 -20.90
C LEU A 92 11.88 7.90 -21.32
N THR A 93 12.56 6.92 -21.90
CA THR A 93 13.93 7.12 -22.42
C THR A 93 13.98 8.30 -23.40
N ALA A 94 13.07 8.37 -24.35
CA ALA A 94 13.01 9.47 -25.29
C ALA A 94 12.75 10.84 -24.62
N LEU A 95 11.88 10.88 -23.60
CA LEU A 95 11.64 12.09 -22.82
C LEU A 95 12.90 12.53 -22.05
N LEU A 96 13.56 11.59 -21.36
CA LEU A 96 14.77 11.87 -20.59
C LEU A 96 15.93 12.33 -21.49
N GLU A 97 16.11 11.75 -22.67
CA GLU A 97 17.13 12.20 -23.64
C GLU A 97 16.87 13.63 -24.15
N ARG A 98 15.62 14.02 -24.31
CA ARG A 98 15.24 15.36 -24.77
C ARG A 98 15.34 16.42 -23.67
N GLU A 99 14.98 16.07 -22.42
CA GLU A 99 14.77 17.03 -21.32
C GLU A 99 15.68 16.79 -20.09
N GLY A 100 16.67 15.90 -20.25
CA GLY A 100 17.37 15.21 -19.17
C GLY A 100 18.46 16.00 -18.44
N ASP A 101 18.21 17.25 -18.04
CA ASP A 101 19.04 18.04 -17.13
C ASP A 101 18.65 17.83 -15.65
N TYR A 102 18.51 16.57 -15.23
CA TYR A 102 18.22 16.20 -13.84
C TYR A 102 19.49 15.94 -13.05
N ASP A 103 19.47 16.30 -11.76
CA ASP A 103 20.52 15.98 -10.81
C ASP A 103 20.32 14.61 -10.16
N LEU A 104 19.08 14.07 -10.17
CA LEU A 104 18.73 12.75 -9.63
C LEU A 104 17.46 12.22 -10.28
N LEU A 105 17.44 10.90 -10.51
CA LEU A 105 16.21 10.18 -10.85
C LEU A 105 15.72 9.35 -9.66
N TYR A 106 14.45 9.44 -9.36
CA TYR A 106 13.75 8.66 -8.33
C TYR A 106 12.62 7.88 -8.98
N ALA A 107 12.67 6.54 -8.97
CA ALA A 107 11.66 5.75 -9.66
C ALA A 107 11.02 4.67 -8.78
N GLU A 108 9.70 4.54 -8.93
CA GLU A 108 8.89 3.45 -8.38
C GLU A 108 9.29 2.10 -8.99
N ILE A 109 9.32 1.06 -8.15
CA ILE A 109 9.39 -0.35 -8.54
C ILE A 109 8.20 -1.09 -7.92
N PRO A 110 7.41 -1.85 -8.73
CA PRO A 110 7.44 -1.99 -10.18
C PRO A 110 6.85 -0.80 -10.95
N PRO A 111 6.99 -0.72 -12.29
CA PRO A 111 7.48 -1.76 -13.22
C PRO A 111 9.00 -1.71 -13.42
N ASN A 112 9.61 -2.90 -13.50
CA ASN A 112 11.06 -3.04 -13.59
C ASN A 112 11.66 -2.48 -14.88
N ASP A 113 10.99 -2.58 -16.01
CA ASP A 113 11.44 -2.04 -17.30
C ASP A 113 11.47 -0.50 -17.32
N VAL A 114 10.53 0.17 -16.66
CA VAL A 114 10.55 1.64 -16.48
C VAL A 114 11.70 2.06 -15.56
N ALA A 115 11.87 1.37 -14.44
CA ALA A 115 12.98 1.62 -13.52
C ALA A 115 14.34 1.33 -14.17
N LEU A 116 14.42 0.30 -15.03
CA LEU A 116 15.62 -0.01 -15.81
C LEU A 116 15.98 1.13 -16.75
N ALA A 117 15.01 1.70 -17.46
CA ALA A 117 15.23 2.86 -18.32
C ALA A 117 15.80 4.05 -17.53
N CYS A 118 15.29 4.29 -16.30
CA CYS A 118 15.83 5.31 -15.39
C CYS A 118 17.29 5.01 -15.02
N GLY A 119 17.59 3.80 -14.58
CA GLY A 119 18.93 3.42 -14.14
C GLY A 119 19.97 3.46 -15.26
N GLU A 120 19.62 3.02 -16.48
CA GLU A 120 20.48 3.10 -17.66
C GLU A 120 20.77 4.56 -18.07
N PHE A 121 19.74 5.40 -18.07
CA PHE A 121 19.92 6.82 -18.34
C PHE A 121 20.77 7.51 -17.26
N ALA A 122 20.50 7.26 -15.97
CA ALA A 122 21.27 7.80 -14.87
C ALA A 122 22.76 7.43 -14.96
N LYS A 123 23.06 6.15 -15.24
CA LYS A 123 24.43 5.66 -15.48
C LYS A 123 25.09 6.39 -16.65
N LYS A 124 24.38 6.55 -17.78
CA LYS A 124 24.90 7.25 -18.98
C LYS A 124 25.22 8.72 -18.67
N LYS A 125 24.43 9.38 -17.83
CA LYS A 125 24.60 10.79 -17.47
C LYS A 125 25.50 11.02 -16.25
N GLY A 126 25.89 9.96 -15.53
CA GLY A 126 26.67 10.06 -14.30
C GLY A 126 25.91 10.72 -13.13
N ILE A 127 24.58 10.56 -13.09
CA ILE A 127 23.74 11.08 -12.01
C ILE A 127 23.21 9.95 -11.13
N PRO A 128 22.89 10.20 -9.85
CA PRO A 128 22.33 9.17 -8.98
C PRO A 128 20.93 8.74 -9.38
N PHE A 129 20.64 7.44 -9.13
CA PHE A 129 19.35 6.81 -9.31
C PHE A 129 18.89 6.19 -8.00
N VAL A 130 17.73 6.60 -7.49
CA VAL A 130 17.06 6.05 -6.31
C VAL A 130 15.89 5.19 -6.74
N ALA A 131 15.86 3.95 -6.28
CA ALA A 131 14.73 3.05 -6.45
C ALA A 131 13.82 3.08 -5.22
N ASP A 132 12.50 3.25 -5.42
CA ASP A 132 11.46 3.13 -4.40
C ASP A 132 10.71 1.81 -4.61
N VAL A 133 11.05 0.79 -3.82
CA VAL A 133 10.53 -0.56 -3.95
C VAL A 133 9.20 -0.66 -3.18
N ASN A 134 8.11 -0.75 -3.94
CA ASN A 134 6.74 -0.81 -3.41
C ASN A 134 6.10 -2.19 -3.54
N ASP A 135 6.68 -3.08 -4.35
CA ASP A 135 6.27 -4.48 -4.53
C ASP A 135 7.41 -5.28 -5.12
N LEU A 136 7.43 -6.59 -4.89
CA LEU A 136 8.46 -7.48 -5.38
C LEU A 136 8.03 -8.15 -6.70
N TRP A 137 8.58 -7.69 -7.80
CA TRP A 137 8.41 -8.33 -9.11
C TRP A 137 9.72 -8.98 -9.57
N PRO A 138 9.67 -10.24 -10.01
CA PRO A 138 8.50 -11.06 -10.37
C PRO A 138 7.88 -11.90 -9.25
N GLU A 139 8.36 -11.84 -8.02
CA GLU A 139 7.96 -12.72 -6.92
C GLU A 139 6.44 -12.66 -6.66
N ALA A 140 5.85 -11.48 -6.64
CA ALA A 140 4.41 -11.29 -6.48
C ALA A 140 3.57 -11.92 -7.62
N MET A 141 4.15 -12.11 -8.80
CA MET A 141 3.45 -12.76 -9.91
C MET A 141 3.35 -14.27 -9.74
N ARG A 142 4.23 -14.89 -8.95
CA ARG A 142 4.18 -16.32 -8.64
C ARG A 142 2.93 -16.73 -7.86
N MET A 143 2.28 -15.79 -7.15
CA MET A 143 0.98 -16.07 -6.55
C MET A 143 -0.07 -16.55 -7.54
N VAL A 144 -0.02 -16.05 -8.76
CA VAL A 144 -1.04 -16.32 -9.78
C VAL A 144 -0.65 -17.55 -10.60
N LEU A 145 0.64 -17.81 -10.75
CA LEU A 145 1.17 -18.95 -11.50
C LEU A 145 2.41 -19.49 -10.80
N ASP A 146 2.23 -20.47 -9.92
CA ASP A 146 3.31 -21.16 -9.23
C ASP A 146 3.40 -22.62 -9.70
N ILE A 147 3.90 -22.80 -10.92
CA ILE A 147 4.24 -24.12 -11.46
C ILE A 147 5.76 -24.21 -11.43
N PRO A 148 6.34 -25.09 -10.58
CA PRO A 148 7.80 -25.28 -10.50
C PRO A 148 8.42 -25.43 -11.89
N VAL A 149 9.61 -24.86 -12.11
CA VAL A 149 10.33 -24.83 -13.39
C VAL A 149 9.68 -23.91 -14.44
N ILE A 150 8.39 -24.06 -14.75
CA ILE A 150 7.69 -23.25 -15.77
C ILE A 150 7.65 -21.77 -15.36
N SER A 151 7.28 -21.50 -14.12
CA SER A 151 7.27 -20.13 -13.58
C SER A 151 8.65 -19.51 -13.56
N SER A 152 9.69 -20.30 -13.25
CA SER A 152 11.08 -19.83 -13.27
C SER A 152 11.54 -19.45 -14.67
N ILE A 153 11.19 -20.23 -15.68
CA ILE A 153 11.52 -19.93 -17.08
C ILE A 153 10.72 -18.72 -17.57
N LEU A 154 9.41 -18.68 -17.28
CA LEU A 154 8.51 -17.60 -17.72
C LEU A 154 8.90 -16.26 -17.13
N PHE A 155 9.26 -16.22 -15.84
CA PHE A 155 9.60 -15.00 -15.12
C PHE A 155 11.09 -14.65 -15.15
N TYR A 156 11.94 -15.50 -15.74
CA TYR A 156 13.39 -15.23 -15.85
C TYR A 156 13.73 -13.87 -16.47
N PRO A 157 13.09 -13.41 -17.57
CA PRO A 157 13.37 -12.09 -18.12
C PRO A 157 13.07 -10.95 -17.12
N LEU A 158 11.97 -11.05 -16.35
CA LEU A 158 11.61 -10.07 -15.34
C LEU A 158 12.56 -10.08 -14.14
N GLN A 159 13.01 -11.29 -13.75
CA GLN A 159 14.02 -11.44 -12.70
C GLN A 159 15.35 -10.79 -13.13
N ARG A 160 15.81 -11.08 -14.34
CA ARG A 160 17.03 -10.47 -14.89
C ARG A 160 16.94 -8.95 -14.97
N ASP A 161 15.77 -8.41 -15.37
CA ASP A 161 15.57 -6.98 -15.45
C ASP A 161 15.56 -6.35 -14.04
N ALA A 162 14.97 -7.02 -13.02
CA ALA A 162 15.04 -6.59 -11.62
C ALA A 162 16.50 -6.56 -11.12
N GLU A 163 17.26 -7.63 -11.31
CA GLU A 163 18.69 -7.71 -10.92
C GLU A 163 19.51 -6.59 -11.58
N LYS A 164 19.22 -6.29 -12.85
CA LYS A 164 19.90 -5.22 -13.57
C LYS A 164 19.53 -3.84 -13.01
N VAL A 165 18.26 -3.59 -12.70
CA VAL A 165 17.84 -2.35 -12.01
C VAL A 165 18.60 -2.20 -10.71
N TYR A 166 18.62 -3.25 -9.87
CA TYR A 166 19.28 -3.21 -8.57
C TYR A 166 20.79 -3.00 -8.67
N SER A 167 21.42 -3.44 -9.78
CA SER A 167 22.84 -3.15 -10.04
C SER A 167 23.14 -1.69 -10.37
N LEU A 168 22.13 -0.89 -10.70
CA LEU A 168 22.27 0.50 -11.15
C LEU A 168 21.91 1.54 -10.06
N VAL A 169 21.29 1.12 -8.95
CA VAL A 169 20.82 2.05 -7.91
C VAL A 169 22.00 2.73 -7.19
N SER A 170 21.82 3.99 -6.85
CA SER A 170 22.68 4.78 -5.98
C SER A 170 22.12 4.88 -4.55
N GLY A 171 20.83 4.59 -4.39
CA GLY A 171 20.12 4.52 -3.12
C GLY A 171 18.82 3.74 -3.26
N VAL A 172 18.30 3.21 -2.14
CA VAL A 172 17.08 2.43 -2.11
C VAL A 172 16.16 2.91 -1.00
N ILE A 173 14.89 3.12 -1.36
CA ILE A 173 13.78 3.24 -0.42
C ILE A 173 12.93 1.98 -0.55
N GLY A 174 12.55 1.38 0.56
CA GLY A 174 11.58 0.27 0.58
C GLY A 174 10.36 0.63 1.41
N THR A 175 9.19 0.15 1.00
CA THR A 175 7.96 0.31 1.80
C THR A 175 7.87 -0.71 2.95
N SER A 176 8.83 -1.59 3.05
CA SER A 176 9.13 -2.49 4.18
C SER A 176 10.63 -2.78 4.22
N ASP A 177 11.12 -3.38 5.30
CA ASP A 177 12.52 -3.79 5.42
C ASP A 177 12.86 -4.88 4.39
N GLU A 178 11.95 -5.84 4.19
CA GLU A 178 12.05 -6.85 3.16
C GLU A 178 12.23 -6.22 1.77
N TYR A 179 11.40 -5.23 1.43
CA TYR A 179 11.47 -4.57 0.11
C TYR A 179 12.71 -3.69 -0.03
N ARG A 180 13.15 -3.05 1.06
CA ARG A 180 14.41 -2.30 1.10
C ARG A 180 15.63 -3.19 0.87
N ASP A 181 15.64 -4.39 1.43
CA ASP A 181 16.80 -5.27 1.41
C ASP A 181 16.84 -6.21 0.21
N ARG A 182 15.70 -6.45 -0.44
CA ARG A 182 15.60 -7.30 -1.64
C ARG A 182 16.63 -6.97 -2.75
N PRO A 183 16.96 -5.71 -3.08
CA PRO A 183 17.99 -5.37 -4.05
C PRO A 183 19.38 -5.94 -3.74
N PHE A 184 19.65 -6.29 -2.49
CA PHE A 184 20.99 -6.69 -2.01
C PHE A 184 21.11 -8.20 -1.76
N GLU A 185 20.06 -8.99 -1.88
CA GLU A 185 20.10 -10.44 -1.66
C GLU A 185 21.16 -11.14 -2.54
N ASN A 186 21.25 -10.74 -3.81
CA ASN A 186 22.18 -11.31 -4.79
C ASN A 186 23.36 -10.38 -5.12
N GLN A 187 23.48 -9.24 -4.45
CA GLN A 187 24.47 -8.22 -4.77
C GLN A 187 25.09 -7.62 -3.49
N LYS A 188 26.40 -7.79 -3.34
CA LYS A 188 27.14 -7.15 -2.23
C LYS A 188 27.48 -5.71 -2.62
N ARG A 189 26.56 -4.78 -2.36
CA ARG A 189 26.77 -3.34 -2.56
C ARG A 189 26.39 -2.61 -1.28
N ASP A 190 27.18 -1.60 -0.95
CA ASP A 190 26.87 -0.67 0.14
C ASP A 190 26.40 0.66 -0.47
N VAL A 191 25.09 0.86 -0.49
CA VAL A 191 24.45 2.09 -0.93
C VAL A 191 23.49 2.58 0.16
N PRO A 192 23.26 3.89 0.27
CA PRO A 192 22.26 4.42 1.20
C PRO A 192 20.91 3.78 1.01
N LYS A 193 20.30 3.32 2.10
CA LYS A 193 18.98 2.70 2.07
C LYS A 193 18.14 3.09 3.28
N ALA A 194 16.82 3.19 3.11
CA ALA A 194 15.91 3.48 4.20
C ALA A 194 14.55 2.80 3.99
N THR A 195 13.93 2.41 5.10
CA THR A 195 12.53 1.96 5.11
C THR A 195 11.62 3.15 5.37
N VAL A 196 10.71 3.39 4.42
CA VAL A 196 9.71 4.46 4.52
C VAL A 196 8.35 3.89 4.09
N TYR A 197 7.56 3.53 5.08
CA TYR A 197 6.21 3.00 4.85
C TYR A 197 5.37 3.95 3.97
N VAL A 198 4.37 3.41 3.29
CA VAL A 198 3.47 4.25 2.47
C VAL A 198 2.84 5.33 3.33
N GLY A 199 2.40 4.97 4.55
CA GLY A 199 1.91 5.91 5.54
C GLY A 199 0.71 6.75 5.09
N ASN A 200 0.33 7.67 5.95
CA ASN A 200 -0.72 8.65 5.68
C ASN A 200 -0.35 10.00 6.33
N GLU A 201 -1.19 10.99 6.15
CA GLU A 201 -1.10 12.28 6.84
C GLU A 201 -2.05 12.22 8.04
N LEU A 202 -1.50 12.06 9.26
CA LEU A 202 -2.30 11.89 10.46
C LEU A 202 -3.25 13.07 10.71
N SER A 203 -2.84 14.29 10.39
CA SER A 203 -3.69 15.46 10.50
C SER A 203 -4.92 15.40 9.58
N VAL A 204 -4.74 14.87 8.35
CA VAL A 204 -5.84 14.67 7.39
C VAL A 204 -6.76 13.54 7.86
N PHE A 205 -6.19 12.43 8.35
CA PHE A 205 -6.95 11.33 8.91
C PHE A 205 -7.81 11.79 10.10
N ASP A 206 -7.20 12.51 11.05
CA ASP A 206 -7.88 12.95 12.28
C ASP A 206 -8.98 13.98 11.98
N SER A 207 -8.69 15.01 11.18
CA SER A 207 -9.67 16.04 10.81
C SER A 207 -10.82 15.45 9.97
N GLY A 208 -10.53 14.52 9.06
CA GLY A 208 -11.54 13.81 8.28
C GLY A 208 -12.46 12.97 9.17
N ALA A 209 -11.88 12.24 10.12
CA ALA A 209 -12.63 11.43 11.07
C ALA A 209 -13.53 12.29 11.98
N GLU A 210 -13.03 13.43 12.47
CA GLU A 210 -13.79 14.36 13.29
C GLU A 210 -14.98 14.95 12.52
N LYS A 211 -14.73 15.45 11.32
CA LYS A 211 -15.73 16.05 10.43
C LYS A 211 -16.91 15.13 10.15
N THR A 212 -16.66 13.83 9.99
CA THR A 212 -17.70 12.84 9.62
C THR A 212 -18.12 11.94 10.78
N SER A 213 -17.62 12.19 12.01
CA SER A 213 -17.95 11.39 13.19
C SER A 213 -19.45 11.33 13.46
N GLY A 214 -20.18 12.42 13.23
CA GLY A 214 -21.63 12.49 13.40
C GLY A 214 -22.42 11.59 12.45
N ASP A 215 -21.84 11.25 11.28
CA ASP A 215 -22.50 10.39 10.29
C ASP A 215 -22.45 8.90 10.66
N ILE A 216 -21.62 8.55 11.64
CA ILE A 216 -21.43 7.16 12.08
C ILE A 216 -22.06 6.99 13.45
N VAL A 217 -23.16 6.30 13.51
CA VAL A 217 -23.83 5.98 14.78
C VAL A 217 -23.37 4.58 15.22
N LYS A 218 -22.71 4.51 16.37
CA LYS A 218 -22.38 3.25 17.04
C LYS A 218 -23.27 3.15 18.30
N PRO A 219 -24.17 2.13 18.37
CA PRO A 219 -24.92 1.84 19.59
C PRO A 219 -23.97 1.53 20.77
N GLU A 220 -24.30 1.97 21.97
CA GLU A 220 -23.46 1.78 23.15
C GLU A 220 -23.24 0.31 23.50
N GLU A 221 -24.24 -0.54 23.22
CA GLU A 221 -24.20 -1.98 23.46
C GLU A 221 -23.36 -2.74 22.41
N GLU A 222 -23.05 -2.13 21.25
CA GLU A 222 -22.31 -2.79 20.20
C GLU A 222 -20.78 -2.68 20.39
N PHE A 223 -20.11 -3.79 20.16
CA PHE A 223 -18.66 -3.88 20.07
C PHE A 223 -18.27 -4.11 18.60
N TRP A 224 -17.52 -3.17 18.01
CA TRP A 224 -17.21 -3.20 16.58
C TRP A 224 -15.83 -3.77 16.29
N VAL A 225 -15.81 -4.83 15.50
CA VAL A 225 -14.61 -5.44 14.92
C VAL A 225 -14.59 -5.13 13.44
N THR A 226 -13.65 -4.31 12.99
CA THR A 226 -13.75 -3.69 11.66
C THR A 226 -12.61 -4.11 10.74
N TYR A 227 -12.98 -4.42 9.51
CA TYR A 227 -12.09 -4.52 8.35
C TYR A 227 -12.38 -3.36 7.40
N ALA A 228 -11.33 -2.69 6.90
CA ALA A 228 -11.46 -1.71 5.83
C ALA A 228 -10.43 -2.03 4.71
N GLY A 229 -10.91 -2.19 3.49
CA GLY A 229 -10.04 -2.48 2.34
C GLY A 229 -10.76 -3.15 1.18
N THR A 230 -9.96 -3.66 0.24
CA THR A 230 -10.47 -4.40 -0.91
C THR A 230 -11.03 -5.76 -0.47
N ILE A 231 -12.20 -6.14 -0.98
CA ILE A 231 -12.80 -7.47 -0.79
C ILE A 231 -12.40 -8.34 -1.98
N GLY A 232 -11.20 -8.92 -1.89
CA GLY A 232 -10.56 -9.68 -2.97
C GLY A 232 -9.86 -10.95 -2.47
N THR A 233 -9.28 -11.69 -3.38
CA THR A 233 -8.74 -13.05 -3.15
C THR A 233 -7.58 -13.14 -2.17
N SER A 234 -6.87 -12.04 -1.93
CA SER A 234 -5.79 -11.98 -0.92
C SER A 234 -6.29 -11.76 0.50
N TYR A 235 -7.56 -11.38 0.67
CA TYR A 235 -8.14 -11.01 1.95
C TYR A 235 -9.17 -12.02 2.42
N ASP A 236 -9.06 -12.46 3.67
CA ASP A 236 -9.86 -13.54 4.24
C ASP A 236 -11.11 -13.01 4.96
N ILE A 237 -12.04 -12.43 4.18
CA ILE A 237 -13.31 -11.93 4.71
C ILE A 237 -14.26 -13.09 5.05
N ARG A 238 -14.12 -14.24 4.37
CA ARG A 238 -14.92 -15.44 4.63
C ARG A 238 -14.72 -15.93 6.06
N THR A 239 -13.49 -16.00 6.54
CA THR A 239 -13.17 -16.38 7.94
C THR A 239 -13.76 -15.39 8.94
N MET A 240 -13.77 -14.08 8.60
CA MET A 240 -14.43 -13.09 9.47
C MET A 240 -15.94 -13.32 9.60
N LEU A 241 -16.63 -13.71 8.50
CA LEU A 241 -18.05 -14.06 8.55
C LEU A 241 -18.31 -15.28 9.43
N PHE A 242 -17.48 -16.32 9.32
CA PHE A 242 -17.63 -17.52 10.16
C PHE A 242 -17.26 -17.25 11.61
N ALA A 243 -16.31 -16.35 11.89
CA ALA A 243 -16.05 -15.90 13.26
C ALA A 243 -17.25 -15.16 13.85
N ALA A 244 -17.97 -14.33 13.04
CA ALA A 244 -19.21 -13.72 13.47
C ALA A 244 -20.29 -14.78 13.83
N GLU A 245 -20.46 -15.81 12.99
CA GLU A 245 -21.36 -16.93 13.25
C GLU A 245 -20.99 -17.65 14.57
N GLU A 246 -19.70 -17.87 14.78
CA GLU A 246 -19.20 -18.54 16.00
C GLU A 246 -19.44 -17.68 17.26
N LEU A 247 -19.17 -16.38 17.20
CA LEU A 247 -19.45 -15.45 18.28
C LEU A 247 -20.95 -15.40 18.64
N ALA A 248 -21.82 -15.43 17.62
CA ALA A 248 -23.28 -15.48 17.85
C ALA A 248 -23.69 -16.78 18.57
N LYS A 249 -23.13 -17.95 18.17
CA LYS A 249 -23.35 -19.24 18.89
C LYS A 249 -22.91 -19.22 20.35
N ARG A 250 -21.91 -18.39 20.67
CA ARG A 250 -21.42 -18.15 22.04
C ARG A 250 -22.24 -17.10 22.81
N GLY A 251 -23.36 -16.58 22.24
CA GLY A 251 -24.19 -15.55 22.84
C GLY A 251 -23.56 -14.16 22.83
N LYS A 252 -22.62 -13.88 21.91
CA LYS A 252 -21.93 -12.60 21.74
C LYS A 252 -22.45 -11.85 20.51
N GLU A 253 -23.74 -11.77 20.34
CA GLU A 253 -24.37 -11.12 19.18
C GLU A 253 -24.15 -9.58 19.15
N ASN A 254 -23.80 -8.98 20.30
CA ASN A 254 -23.41 -7.58 20.40
C ASN A 254 -22.03 -7.28 19.76
N ILE A 255 -21.21 -8.30 19.52
CA ILE A 255 -19.96 -8.14 18.73
C ILE A 255 -20.34 -8.12 17.26
N LYS A 256 -20.15 -6.97 16.62
CA LYS A 256 -20.48 -6.72 15.21
C LYS A 256 -19.24 -6.69 14.33
N ILE A 257 -19.21 -7.54 13.31
CA ILE A 257 -18.16 -7.52 12.29
C ILE A 257 -18.56 -6.49 11.22
N LYS A 258 -17.80 -5.39 11.13
CA LYS A 258 -18.03 -4.32 10.13
C LYS A 258 -17.03 -4.46 8.98
N ILE A 259 -17.54 -4.60 7.76
CA ILE A 259 -16.72 -4.81 6.54
C ILE A 259 -16.90 -3.60 5.64
N LEU A 260 -15.86 -2.74 5.58
CA LEU A 260 -15.85 -1.55 4.75
C LEU A 260 -15.02 -1.81 3.48
N GLY A 261 -15.59 -1.47 2.34
CA GLY A 261 -14.90 -1.56 1.06
C GLY A 261 -15.73 -2.18 -0.03
N GLY A 262 -15.06 -2.52 -1.10
CA GLY A 262 -15.63 -3.19 -2.27
C GLY A 262 -14.61 -4.09 -2.93
N GLY A 263 -15.05 -4.87 -3.90
CA GLY A 263 -14.15 -5.75 -4.63
C GLY A 263 -14.87 -6.92 -5.26
N PRO A 264 -14.15 -7.76 -6.02
CA PRO A 264 -14.76 -8.80 -6.84
C PRO A 264 -15.49 -9.90 -6.05
N LEU A 265 -15.17 -10.09 -4.75
CA LEU A 265 -15.81 -11.11 -3.91
C LEU A 265 -16.95 -10.57 -3.04
N LYS A 266 -17.27 -9.26 -3.12
CA LYS A 266 -18.26 -8.64 -2.23
C LYS A 266 -19.63 -9.30 -2.33
N ASP A 267 -20.17 -9.41 -3.55
CA ASP A 267 -21.53 -9.94 -3.77
C ASP A 267 -21.65 -11.40 -3.35
N GLU A 268 -20.62 -12.21 -3.59
CA GLU A 268 -20.55 -13.61 -3.15
C GLU A 268 -20.59 -13.72 -1.62
N LEU A 269 -19.79 -12.90 -0.94
CA LEU A 269 -19.68 -12.95 0.52
C LEU A 269 -20.91 -12.36 1.22
N GLU A 270 -21.56 -11.36 0.64
CA GLU A 270 -22.88 -10.89 1.11
C GLU A 270 -23.95 -11.95 0.96
N ALA A 271 -23.96 -12.69 -0.17
CA ALA A 271 -24.87 -13.81 -0.36
C ALA A 271 -24.63 -14.91 0.69
N LEU A 272 -23.35 -15.27 0.93
CA LEU A 272 -22.97 -16.24 1.95
C LEU A 272 -23.47 -15.84 3.34
N ALA A 273 -23.31 -14.57 3.72
CA ALA A 273 -23.77 -14.07 5.02
C ALA A 273 -25.29 -14.17 5.16
N ARG A 274 -26.06 -13.83 4.10
CA ARG A 274 -27.52 -13.96 4.08
C ARG A 274 -27.97 -15.43 4.18
N ASP A 275 -27.39 -16.32 3.36
CA ASP A 275 -27.76 -17.75 3.31
C ASP A 275 -27.51 -18.44 4.66
N LYS A 276 -26.42 -18.07 5.32
CA LYS A 276 -26.04 -18.56 6.63
C LYS A 276 -26.73 -17.83 7.80
N LYS A 277 -27.51 -16.78 7.52
CA LYS A 277 -28.20 -15.94 8.52
C LYS A 277 -27.23 -15.35 9.57
N ILE A 278 -26.07 -14.88 9.10
CA ILE A 278 -25.07 -14.22 9.95
C ILE A 278 -25.51 -12.75 10.17
N ASN A 279 -26.25 -12.49 11.25
CA ASN A 279 -26.89 -11.18 11.50
C ASN A 279 -25.97 -10.18 12.22
N ASN A 280 -24.82 -10.62 12.73
CA ASN A 280 -23.83 -9.78 13.40
C ASN A 280 -22.64 -9.42 12.51
N ALA A 281 -22.75 -9.62 11.19
CA ALA A 281 -21.82 -9.12 10.18
C ALA A 281 -22.53 -8.13 9.23
N GLU A 282 -21.88 -7.01 8.94
CA GLU A 282 -22.43 -5.93 8.11
C GLU A 282 -21.42 -5.49 7.05
N PHE A 283 -21.88 -5.42 5.80
CA PHE A 283 -21.10 -4.84 4.70
C PHE A 283 -21.51 -3.36 4.53
N ALA A 284 -20.70 -2.46 5.07
CA ALA A 284 -20.94 -1.02 4.99
C ALA A 284 -20.63 -0.40 3.60
N GLY A 285 -20.08 -1.21 2.69
CA GLY A 285 -19.74 -0.77 1.33
C GLY A 285 -18.52 0.15 1.27
N TYR A 286 -18.31 0.79 0.13
CA TYR A 286 -17.24 1.77 -0.06
C TYR A 286 -17.55 3.05 0.72
N ALA A 287 -16.60 3.49 1.54
CA ALA A 287 -16.68 4.76 2.26
C ALA A 287 -15.61 5.73 1.74
N PRO A 288 -15.92 7.03 1.54
CA PRO A 288 -14.92 8.06 1.35
C PRO A 288 -13.91 8.07 2.51
N TYR A 289 -12.70 8.60 2.27
CA TYR A 289 -11.60 8.52 3.23
C TYR A 289 -11.95 9.06 4.63
N ASP A 290 -12.55 10.24 4.69
CA ASP A 290 -12.97 10.87 5.96
C ASP A 290 -13.95 9.97 6.74
N LYS A 291 -14.94 9.41 6.03
CA LYS A 291 -15.93 8.50 6.62
C LYS A 291 -15.32 7.17 7.06
N MET A 292 -14.40 6.62 6.26
CA MET A 292 -13.61 5.43 6.64
C MET A 292 -12.81 5.71 7.93
N ALA A 293 -12.13 6.85 8.02
CA ALA A 293 -11.37 7.22 9.21
C ALA A 293 -12.27 7.32 10.46
N ALA A 294 -13.48 7.88 10.33
CA ALA A 294 -14.46 7.92 11.42
C ALA A 294 -14.92 6.52 11.86
N TYR A 295 -15.17 5.62 10.90
CA TYR A 295 -15.48 4.21 11.21
C TYR A 295 -14.35 3.54 12.00
N LEU A 296 -13.12 3.67 11.53
CA LEU A 296 -11.96 3.06 12.20
C LEU A 296 -11.77 3.61 13.61
N LYS A 297 -11.95 4.92 13.81
CA LYS A 297 -11.88 5.52 15.16
C LYS A 297 -13.00 5.08 16.09
N LYS A 298 -14.19 4.79 15.58
CA LYS A 298 -15.32 4.27 16.37
C LYS A 298 -15.27 2.76 16.64
N SER A 299 -14.43 2.05 15.92
CA SER A 299 -14.22 0.61 16.12
C SER A 299 -13.51 0.32 17.44
N ASP A 300 -13.64 -0.90 17.94
CA ASP A 300 -12.97 -1.37 19.15
C ASP A 300 -11.72 -2.18 18.80
N ILE A 301 -11.81 -2.98 17.72
CA ILE A 301 -10.71 -3.79 17.17
C ILE A 301 -10.68 -3.62 15.66
N LEU A 302 -9.48 -3.64 15.08
CA LEU A 302 -9.27 -3.69 13.64
C LEU A 302 -8.66 -5.03 13.23
N VAL A 303 -9.09 -5.58 12.09
CA VAL A 303 -8.60 -6.87 11.61
C VAL A 303 -7.82 -6.69 10.31
N ASN A 304 -6.53 -7.01 10.35
CA ASN A 304 -5.70 -7.13 9.16
C ASN A 304 -5.81 -8.56 8.63
N SER A 305 -6.91 -8.83 7.91
CA SER A 305 -7.27 -10.18 7.46
C SER A 305 -6.64 -10.52 6.11
N PHE A 306 -5.86 -11.60 6.08
CA PHE A 306 -5.23 -12.15 4.88
C PHE A 306 -5.41 -13.66 4.81
N VAL A 307 -5.45 -14.20 3.59
CA VAL A 307 -5.32 -15.64 3.36
C VAL A 307 -3.85 -16.07 3.56
N ARG A 308 -3.61 -17.33 3.90
CA ARG A 308 -2.26 -17.87 4.21
C ARG A 308 -1.22 -17.65 3.10
N LYS A 309 -1.65 -17.74 1.85
CA LYS A 309 -0.77 -17.61 0.66
C LYS A 309 -0.56 -16.18 0.19
N ALA A 310 -1.13 -15.19 0.88
CA ALA A 310 -0.98 -13.79 0.49
C ALA A 310 0.47 -13.32 0.73
N PRO A 311 1.19 -12.80 -0.29
CA PRO A 311 2.61 -12.47 -0.18
C PRO A 311 2.86 -11.05 0.37
N GLN A 312 1.80 -10.32 0.69
CA GLN A 312 1.93 -8.94 1.14
C GLN A 312 2.61 -8.90 2.52
N SER A 313 3.53 -7.93 2.68
CA SER A 313 4.11 -7.58 3.96
C SER A 313 3.31 -6.44 4.61
N ILE A 314 3.78 -5.22 4.56
CA ILE A 314 3.15 -4.06 5.20
C ILE A 314 2.35 -3.26 4.16
N VAL A 315 1.04 -3.50 4.12
CA VAL A 315 0.14 -2.88 3.14
C VAL A 315 -0.28 -1.46 3.54
N THR A 316 -0.73 -0.69 2.56
CA THR A 316 -1.10 0.72 2.72
C THR A 316 -2.09 1.01 3.85
N LYS A 317 -3.10 0.14 4.06
CA LYS A 317 -4.12 0.31 5.10
C LYS A 317 -3.58 0.27 6.53
N ILE A 318 -2.38 -0.28 6.74
CA ILE A 318 -1.78 -0.36 8.07
C ILE A 318 -1.56 1.03 8.66
N GLY A 319 -1.17 2.02 7.84
CA GLY A 319 -1.07 3.41 8.30
C GLY A 319 -2.37 3.94 8.88
N ASP A 320 -3.51 3.68 8.21
CA ASP A 320 -4.83 4.12 8.67
C ASP A 320 -5.29 3.36 9.91
N TYR A 321 -4.99 2.06 9.99
CA TYR A 321 -5.32 1.23 11.14
C TYR A 321 -4.56 1.69 12.40
N LEU A 322 -3.26 1.95 12.27
CA LEU A 322 -2.46 2.48 13.36
C LEU A 322 -2.89 3.90 13.76
N ALA A 323 -3.23 4.75 12.77
CA ALA A 323 -3.73 6.11 13.00
C ALA A 323 -5.03 6.13 13.81
N ALA A 324 -5.89 5.12 13.65
CA ALA A 324 -7.12 4.99 14.41
C ALA A 324 -6.89 4.72 15.91
N GLY A 325 -5.70 4.23 16.30
CA GLY A 325 -5.36 3.97 17.70
C GLY A 325 -6.18 2.84 18.31
N LYS A 326 -6.35 1.74 17.57
CA LYS A 326 -7.12 0.56 18.00
C LYS A 326 -6.23 -0.68 18.01
N ALA A 327 -6.56 -1.63 18.89
CA ALA A 327 -5.94 -2.94 18.88
C ALA A 327 -6.13 -3.63 17.54
N MET A 328 -5.10 -4.33 17.06
CA MET A 328 -5.13 -5.03 15.78
C MET A 328 -5.07 -6.54 15.97
N ILE A 329 -5.94 -7.28 15.29
CA ILE A 329 -5.77 -8.71 15.06
C ILE A 329 -5.17 -8.89 13.66
N ASN A 330 -4.04 -9.59 13.58
CA ASN A 330 -3.29 -9.77 12.35
C ASN A 330 -3.22 -11.23 11.94
N THR A 331 -3.62 -11.54 10.70
CA THR A 331 -3.49 -12.87 10.09
C THR A 331 -2.43 -12.91 8.98
N CYS A 332 -1.76 -11.77 8.69
CA CYS A 332 -0.69 -11.74 7.69
C CYS A 332 0.46 -12.65 8.11
N MET A 333 0.98 -13.43 7.16
CA MET A 333 2.06 -14.41 7.41
C MET A 333 3.47 -13.82 7.19
N SER A 334 3.60 -12.55 6.77
CA SER A 334 4.91 -11.92 6.64
C SER A 334 5.65 -11.93 7.98
N PRO A 335 6.85 -12.51 8.07
CA PRO A 335 7.64 -12.50 9.29
C PRO A 335 7.95 -11.09 9.79
N GLU A 336 8.24 -10.17 8.87
CA GLU A 336 8.51 -8.77 9.21
C GLU A 336 7.31 -8.13 9.92
N PHE A 337 6.10 -8.30 9.37
CA PHE A 337 4.92 -7.67 9.96
C PHE A 337 4.48 -8.35 11.27
N ARG A 338 4.58 -9.68 11.34
CA ARG A 338 4.30 -10.43 12.60
C ARG A 338 5.25 -9.99 13.72
N ASN A 339 6.56 -9.92 13.44
CA ASN A 339 7.55 -9.42 14.40
C ASN A 339 7.24 -7.98 14.82
N LYS A 340 6.81 -7.13 13.89
CA LYS A 340 6.44 -5.74 14.20
C LYS A 340 5.21 -5.68 15.12
N VAL A 341 4.17 -6.47 14.85
CA VAL A 341 2.98 -6.54 15.72
C VAL A 341 3.35 -6.93 17.15
N GLU A 342 4.24 -7.92 17.31
CA GLU A 342 4.68 -8.42 18.63
C GLU A 342 5.62 -7.43 19.33
N ASN A 343 6.67 -6.96 18.65
CA ASN A 343 7.69 -6.11 19.26
C ASN A 343 7.15 -4.73 19.62
N ASP A 344 6.32 -4.14 18.76
CA ASP A 344 5.71 -2.84 19.00
C ASP A 344 4.45 -2.95 19.89
N GLY A 345 3.89 -4.16 20.04
CA GLY A 345 2.81 -4.49 20.98
C GLY A 345 1.47 -3.81 20.68
N PHE A 346 1.17 -3.51 19.42
CA PHE A 346 -0.09 -2.89 19.03
C PHE A 346 -1.19 -3.86 18.61
N GLY A 347 -0.96 -5.18 18.74
CA GLY A 347 -1.92 -6.17 18.33
C GLY A 347 -1.54 -7.60 18.70
N VAL A 348 -2.28 -8.55 18.14
CA VAL A 348 -2.03 -9.99 18.28
C VAL A 348 -1.93 -10.65 16.91
N ASN A 349 -0.98 -11.58 16.77
CA ASN A 349 -0.86 -12.42 15.60
C ASN A 349 -1.64 -13.72 15.81
N ILE A 350 -2.46 -14.08 14.85
CA ILE A 350 -3.15 -15.37 14.81
C ILE A 350 -2.89 -16.09 13.48
N GLU A 351 -3.22 -17.38 13.43
CA GLU A 351 -3.20 -18.13 12.18
C GLU A 351 -4.38 -17.71 11.28
N PRO A 352 -4.15 -17.54 9.97
CA PRO A 352 -5.20 -17.24 9.02
C PRO A 352 -6.11 -18.44 8.75
N GLU A 353 -7.29 -18.17 8.20
CA GLU A 353 -8.24 -19.16 7.68
C GLU A 353 -8.84 -20.08 8.79
N ASP A 354 -8.84 -19.61 10.05
CA ASP A 354 -9.46 -20.29 11.19
C ASP A 354 -10.42 -19.33 11.93
N ALA A 355 -11.71 -19.60 11.75
CA ALA A 355 -12.78 -18.79 12.35
C ALA A 355 -12.86 -18.92 13.87
N GLY A 356 -12.52 -20.09 14.41
CA GLY A 356 -12.50 -20.34 15.86
C GLY A 356 -11.40 -19.53 16.53
N ILE A 357 -10.19 -19.59 15.99
CA ILE A 357 -9.04 -18.80 16.50
C ILE A 357 -9.32 -17.30 16.40
N LEU A 358 -9.93 -16.83 15.30
CA LEU A 358 -10.30 -15.43 15.16
C LEU A 358 -11.37 -15.03 16.18
N ALA A 359 -12.39 -15.86 16.40
CA ALA A 359 -13.43 -15.60 17.39
C ALA A 359 -12.84 -15.57 18.82
N ASP A 360 -11.93 -16.48 19.15
CA ASP A 360 -11.22 -16.52 20.45
C ASP A 360 -10.41 -15.22 20.66
N ALA A 361 -9.63 -14.81 19.68
CA ALA A 361 -8.84 -13.57 19.77
C ALA A 361 -9.72 -12.30 19.91
N ILE A 362 -10.87 -12.26 19.22
CA ILE A 362 -11.85 -11.18 19.39
C ILE A 362 -12.42 -11.19 20.79
N GLU A 363 -12.81 -12.36 21.30
CA GLU A 363 -13.42 -12.49 22.63
C GLU A 363 -12.43 -12.18 23.76
N ASP A 364 -11.16 -12.56 23.62
CA ASP A 364 -10.10 -12.20 24.56
C ASP A 364 -9.91 -10.68 24.66
N LEU A 365 -9.83 -9.99 23.51
CA LEU A 365 -9.71 -8.52 23.49
C LEU A 365 -11.03 -7.82 23.88
N TYR A 366 -12.19 -8.45 23.70
CA TYR A 366 -13.48 -7.95 24.20
C TYR A 366 -13.51 -7.96 25.73
N ARG A 367 -13.01 -9.01 26.37
CA ARG A 367 -12.99 -9.18 27.83
C ARG A 367 -11.92 -8.32 28.50
N ASP A 368 -10.76 -8.17 27.86
CA ASP A 368 -9.61 -7.45 28.43
C ASP A 368 -9.52 -6.02 27.83
N GLU A 369 -10.29 -5.12 28.41
CA GLU A 369 -10.34 -3.71 27.98
C GLU A 369 -9.00 -3.00 28.16
N GLU A 370 -8.29 -3.26 29.29
CA GLU A 370 -7.02 -2.60 29.58
C GLU A 370 -5.98 -2.96 28.52
N LYS A 371 -5.83 -4.24 28.21
CA LYS A 371 -4.94 -4.73 27.15
C LYS A 371 -5.30 -4.13 25.79
N ARG A 372 -6.60 -4.11 25.44
CA ARG A 372 -7.10 -3.54 24.19
C ARG A 372 -6.78 -2.06 24.05
N LEU A 373 -6.99 -1.27 25.09
CA LEU A 373 -6.69 0.16 25.12
C LEU A 373 -5.19 0.43 25.06
N GLU A 374 -4.37 -0.37 25.76
CA GLU A 374 -2.91 -0.25 25.70
C GLU A 374 -2.38 -0.53 24.28
N MET A 375 -2.85 -1.59 23.64
CA MET A 375 -2.54 -1.88 22.24
C MET A 375 -2.92 -0.71 21.31
N GLY A 376 -4.08 -0.10 21.54
CA GLY A 376 -4.52 1.07 20.79
C GLY A 376 -3.60 2.29 20.97
N ARG A 377 -3.14 2.56 22.20
CA ARG A 377 -2.17 3.65 22.46
C ARG A 377 -0.86 3.41 21.72
N LYS A 378 -0.34 2.18 21.76
CA LYS A 378 0.88 1.79 21.03
C LYS A 378 0.71 1.90 19.52
N ALA A 379 -0.45 1.47 18.98
CA ALA A 379 -0.77 1.64 17.56
C ALA A 379 -0.68 3.12 17.14
N ARG A 380 -1.30 4.02 17.92
CA ARG A 380 -1.24 5.45 17.64
C ARG A 380 0.18 6.02 17.74
N GLN A 381 0.94 5.63 18.74
CA GLN A 381 2.34 6.05 18.87
C GLN A 381 3.17 5.63 17.65
N ILE A 382 3.06 4.37 17.20
CA ILE A 382 3.75 3.88 16.00
C ILE A 382 3.31 4.62 14.74
N ALA A 383 2.01 4.96 14.63
CA ALA A 383 1.54 5.80 13.52
C ALA A 383 2.27 7.15 13.50
N GLU A 384 2.37 7.83 14.64
CA GLU A 384 3.01 9.13 14.78
C GLU A 384 4.51 9.11 14.53
N GLU A 385 5.19 8.03 14.91
CA GLU A 385 6.64 7.89 14.78
C GLU A 385 7.08 7.42 13.39
N GLN A 386 6.33 6.50 12.76
CA GLN A 386 6.83 5.75 11.62
C GLN A 386 5.95 5.87 10.36
N PHE A 387 4.64 6.17 10.48
CA PHE A 387 3.70 6.19 9.37
C PHE A 387 3.20 7.58 9.00
N ASP A 388 3.43 8.59 9.83
CA ASP A 388 3.09 9.98 9.52
C ASP A 388 4.04 10.52 8.44
N ARG A 389 3.51 10.79 7.25
CA ARG A 389 4.30 11.22 6.08
C ARG A 389 5.17 12.45 6.34
N PRO A 390 4.68 13.52 6.99
CA PRO A 390 5.51 14.69 7.28
C PRO A 390 6.79 14.36 8.05
N LYS A 391 6.77 13.30 8.86
CA LYS A 391 7.96 12.83 9.62
C LYS A 391 8.75 11.78 8.86
N SER A 392 8.06 10.73 8.38
CA SER A 392 8.71 9.55 7.80
C SER A 392 9.41 9.85 6.46
N TYR A 393 8.86 10.78 5.65
CA TYR A 393 9.44 11.14 4.34
C TYR A 393 10.70 11.99 4.44
N ARG A 394 11.01 12.53 5.60
CA ARG A 394 12.34 13.16 5.86
C ARG A 394 13.48 12.19 5.60
N LYS A 395 13.29 10.88 5.85
CA LYS A 395 14.30 9.87 5.53
C LYS A 395 14.58 9.78 4.03
N ILE A 396 13.57 10.03 3.18
CA ILE A 396 13.73 10.08 1.71
C ILE A 396 14.58 11.31 1.35
N GLU A 397 14.21 12.48 1.88
CA GLU A 397 14.96 13.72 1.63
C GLU A 397 16.41 13.63 2.12
N GLU A 398 16.64 13.09 3.30
CA GLU A 398 17.98 12.86 3.85
C GLU A 398 18.82 11.92 2.96
N LEU A 399 18.21 10.87 2.41
CA LEU A 399 18.88 9.96 1.47
C LEU A 399 19.23 10.71 0.18
N ILE A 400 18.28 11.45 -0.39
CA ILE A 400 18.50 12.26 -1.60
C ILE A 400 19.62 13.27 -1.38
N ARG A 401 19.61 14.02 -0.27
CA ARG A 401 20.62 15.02 0.06
C ARG A 401 22.03 14.46 0.21
N LYS A 402 22.18 13.19 0.59
CA LYS A 402 23.47 12.50 0.64
C LYS A 402 24.02 12.15 -0.75
N LEU A 403 23.17 12.14 -1.77
CA LEU A 403 23.53 11.72 -3.12
C LEU A 403 23.82 12.89 -4.07
N ILE A 404 23.29 14.13 -3.76
CA ILE A 404 23.40 15.29 -4.67
C ILE A 404 23.91 16.58 -4.00
#